data_6438f563107bc18a355168964eb8a0e8
#
_entry.id   6438f563107bc18a355168964eb8a0e8
#
_cell.length_a   1.000
_cell.length_b   1.000
_cell.length_c   1.000
_cell.angle_alpha   90.00
_cell.angle_beta   90.00
_cell.angle_gamma   90.00
#
_symmetry.space_group_name_H-M   'P 1'
#
loop_
_entity.id
_entity.type
_entity.pdbx_description
1 polymer ?
#
loop_
_entity_poly.entity_id
_entity_poly.type
_entity_poly.pdbx_seq_one_letter_code
_entity_poly.pdbx_strand_id
1 'polypeptide(L)'
;MPSNQNNAVRRYEKQYAGILETVFGVRAAFSNALAPIQILDGVQENSKAFSVKTNNTPVVIGEYKTGANDGDFGDNTGAQSRFGDLTEVKYDNTDVDYDYTLTIHEGLDRYTVNNALNAAVADRLKLQSEAQTRTMNKRIGKYLSDNAAKSEALADFTDDKVKALFNKLSAYYTNNEVTAPVTVYLRSELYNAIVDMASVTSAKGATISLDENGLPKYKGFTLEETPAQYFETGVVAILSPNGIIIPFIGISTARVIEAENFDGVKLQAAAKGGTYTLDDNKKAIYKVTGTIV
;
A
#
# COMPACT_ATOMS: atom_id res chain seq x y z
N MET A 1 -39.52 60.97 31.41
CA MET A 1 -39.27 60.72 29.98
C MET A 1 -38.69 59.30 29.86
N PRO A 2 -39.34 58.44 29.08
CA PRO A 2 -38.74 57.11 28.86
C PRO A 2 -37.47 57.30 28.07
N SER A 3 -36.36 56.88 28.61
CA SER A 3 -35.05 56.80 27.89
C SER A 3 -35.09 55.69 26.87
N ASN A 4 -35.01 56.06 25.60
CA ASN A 4 -34.87 55.10 24.52
C ASN A 4 -33.44 54.51 24.57
N GLN A 5 -33.31 53.29 25.09
CA GLN A 5 -32.04 52.55 25.15
C GLN A 5 -31.82 51.61 23.95
N ASN A 6 -32.54 51.82 22.85
CA ASN A 6 -32.32 51.09 21.63
C ASN A 6 -31.02 51.53 20.94
N ASN A 7 -29.93 51.00 21.37
CA ASN A 7 -28.70 50.98 20.55
C ASN A 7 -28.95 50.13 19.32
N ALA A 8 -28.70 50.68 18.14
CA ALA A 8 -28.75 49.94 16.92
C ALA A 8 -27.86 48.67 17.08
N VAL A 9 -28.48 47.53 16.86
CA VAL A 9 -27.74 46.23 16.93
C VAL A 9 -26.62 46.27 15.91
N ARG A 10 -25.40 46.47 16.36
CA ARG A 10 -24.21 46.29 15.52
C ARG A 10 -24.01 44.81 15.38
N ARG A 11 -24.40 44.25 14.25
CA ARG A 11 -23.98 42.90 13.84
C ARG A 11 -22.50 42.95 13.49
N TYR A 12 -21.68 42.44 14.37
CA TYR A 12 -20.31 42.08 14.03
C TYR A 12 -20.37 40.73 13.30
N GLU A 13 -20.51 40.76 11.99
CA GLU A 13 -20.23 39.59 11.18
C GLU A 13 -18.71 39.38 11.19
N LYS A 14 -18.22 38.49 12.03
CA LYS A 14 -16.92 37.91 11.79
C LYS A 14 -17.02 37.17 10.47
N GLN A 15 -16.41 37.69 9.42
CA GLN A 15 -16.23 36.95 8.20
C GLN A 15 -15.41 35.70 8.55
N TYR A 16 -16.04 34.56 8.37
CA TYR A 16 -15.33 33.30 8.41
C TYR A 16 -14.39 33.30 7.18
N ALA A 17 -13.10 33.56 7.38
CA ALA A 17 -12.11 33.20 6.41
C ALA A 17 -12.10 31.69 6.40
N GLY A 18 -12.44 31.06 5.28
CA GLY A 18 -12.36 29.61 5.13
C GLY A 18 -11.03 29.07 5.63
N ILE A 19 -10.96 27.80 5.96
CA ILE A 19 -9.71 27.18 6.39
C ILE A 19 -8.67 27.49 5.33
N LEU A 20 -7.61 28.25 5.73
CA LEU A 20 -6.48 28.53 4.85
C LEU A 20 -5.95 27.17 4.40
N GLU A 21 -5.91 26.95 3.09
CA GLU A 21 -5.33 25.73 2.56
C GLU A 21 -3.91 25.58 3.08
N THR A 22 -3.65 24.51 3.79
CA THR A 22 -2.30 24.21 4.23
C THR A 22 -1.50 23.75 3.02
N VAL A 23 -0.23 24.14 2.94
CA VAL A 23 0.70 23.62 1.92
C VAL A 23 0.97 22.11 2.09
N PHE A 24 0.47 21.52 3.17
CA PHE A 24 0.65 20.13 3.49
C PHE A 24 -0.52 19.30 2.93
N GLY A 25 -0.24 18.55 1.87
CA GLY A 25 -1.14 17.54 1.32
C GLY A 25 -0.69 16.13 1.67
N VAL A 26 -1.61 15.18 1.73
CA VAL A 26 -1.31 13.77 1.92
C VAL A 26 -1.46 13.04 0.60
N ARG A 27 -0.38 12.42 0.14
CA ARG A 27 -0.40 11.54 -1.03
C ARG A 27 -0.53 10.09 -0.58
N ALA A 28 -1.16 9.25 -1.42
CA ALA A 28 -1.13 7.81 -1.23
C ALA A 28 0.31 7.33 -1.47
N ALA A 29 1.00 6.96 -0.40
CA ALA A 29 2.28 6.28 -0.47
C ALA A 29 2.04 4.79 -0.81
N PHE A 30 3.02 4.14 -1.40
CA PHE A 30 2.94 2.72 -1.79
C PHE A 30 1.86 2.40 -2.85
N SER A 31 1.37 3.41 -3.57
CA SER A 31 0.30 3.22 -4.58
C SER A 31 0.67 2.21 -5.65
N ASN A 32 1.95 2.18 -6.07
CA ASN A 32 2.44 1.25 -7.08
C ASN A 32 2.41 -0.21 -6.61
N ALA A 33 2.55 -0.49 -5.31
CA ALA A 33 2.46 -1.84 -4.76
C ALA A 33 1.03 -2.37 -4.72
N LEU A 34 0.03 -1.48 -4.80
CA LEU A 34 -1.38 -1.83 -4.67
C LEU A 34 -1.98 -2.25 -6.02
N ALA A 35 -2.70 -3.37 -6.03
CA ALA A 35 -3.65 -3.70 -7.07
C ALA A 35 -4.93 -2.86 -6.92
N PRO A 36 -5.79 -2.82 -7.94
CA PRO A 36 -7.10 -2.19 -7.82
C PRO A 36 -7.88 -2.72 -6.62
N ILE A 37 -8.52 -1.81 -5.88
CA ILE A 37 -9.31 -2.15 -4.69
C ILE A 37 -10.47 -3.08 -5.06
N GLN A 38 -10.65 -4.14 -4.28
CA GLN A 38 -11.77 -5.05 -4.44
C GLN A 38 -12.87 -4.72 -3.44
N ILE A 39 -14.09 -4.57 -3.95
CA ILE A 39 -15.28 -4.37 -3.14
C ILE A 39 -15.99 -5.71 -3.01
N LEU A 40 -16.19 -6.17 -1.78
CA LEU A 40 -16.82 -7.45 -1.47
C LEU A 40 -18.27 -7.24 -1.08
N ASP A 41 -19.18 -7.89 -1.77
CA ASP A 41 -20.61 -7.84 -1.47
C ASP A 41 -21.03 -8.95 -0.48
N GLY A 42 -22.10 -8.69 0.30
CA GLY A 42 -22.73 -9.70 1.14
C GLY A 42 -21.96 -10.12 2.40
N VAL A 43 -21.07 -9.24 2.90
CA VAL A 43 -20.23 -9.51 4.06
C VAL A 43 -21.02 -9.43 5.36
N GLN A 44 -20.95 -10.51 6.16
CA GLN A 44 -21.47 -10.54 7.54
C GLN A 44 -20.36 -10.16 8.53
N GLU A 45 -20.73 -9.67 9.72
CA GLU A 45 -19.81 -9.11 10.72
C GLU A 45 -18.64 -10.06 11.07
N ASN A 46 -18.89 -11.33 11.25
CA ASN A 46 -17.89 -12.32 11.65
C ASN A 46 -17.45 -13.24 10.49
N SER A 47 -17.79 -12.91 9.26
CA SER A 47 -17.42 -13.74 8.10
C SER A 47 -15.99 -13.46 7.68
N LYS A 48 -15.34 -14.47 7.10
CA LYS A 48 -14.10 -14.31 6.36
C LYS A 48 -14.36 -13.45 5.12
N ALA A 49 -13.35 -12.71 4.68
CA ALA A 49 -13.49 -11.81 3.54
C ALA A 49 -13.72 -12.61 2.26
N PHE A 50 -12.82 -13.55 1.96
CA PHE A 50 -12.90 -14.46 0.83
C PHE A 50 -11.94 -15.63 1.03
N SER A 51 -12.06 -16.66 0.20
CA SER A 51 -11.12 -17.78 0.18
C SER A 51 -10.35 -17.79 -1.14
N VAL A 52 -9.05 -18.02 -1.05
CA VAL A 52 -8.16 -18.19 -2.20
C VAL A 52 -7.79 -19.67 -2.32
N LYS A 53 -7.91 -20.22 -3.52
CA LYS A 53 -7.40 -21.56 -3.81
C LYS A 53 -5.92 -21.46 -4.17
N THR A 54 -5.09 -22.11 -3.38
CA THR A 54 -3.64 -22.15 -3.60
C THR A 54 -3.22 -23.59 -3.88
N ASN A 55 -2.19 -23.74 -4.68
CA ASN A 55 -1.57 -25.03 -4.99
C ASN A 55 -0.06 -24.90 -4.89
N ASN A 56 0.54 -25.72 -4.05
CA ASN A 56 1.98 -25.78 -3.84
C ASN A 56 2.64 -26.99 -4.49
N THR A 57 1.89 -27.76 -5.30
CA THR A 57 2.44 -28.92 -5.98
C THR A 57 3.36 -28.47 -7.14
N PRO A 58 4.65 -28.77 -7.11
CA PRO A 58 5.55 -28.37 -8.20
C PRO A 58 5.20 -29.13 -9.48
N VAL A 59 5.33 -28.45 -10.62
CA VAL A 59 5.22 -29.13 -11.92
C VAL A 59 6.45 -30.00 -12.13
N VAL A 60 6.23 -31.31 -12.30
CA VAL A 60 7.30 -32.25 -12.63
C VAL A 60 7.33 -32.44 -14.14
N ILE A 61 8.44 -32.03 -14.75
CA ILE A 61 8.69 -32.23 -16.18
C ILE A 61 9.54 -33.47 -16.32
N GLY A 62 8.96 -34.52 -16.91
CA GLY A 62 9.64 -35.76 -17.21
C GLY A 62 9.95 -35.93 -18.71
N GLU A 63 10.64 -36.97 -19.06
CA GLU A 63 10.87 -37.35 -20.45
C GLU A 63 9.88 -38.43 -20.88
N TYR A 64 9.33 -38.28 -22.09
CA TYR A 64 8.46 -39.29 -22.67
C TYR A 64 9.30 -40.51 -23.08
N LYS A 65 8.97 -41.68 -22.51
CA LYS A 65 9.68 -42.92 -22.71
C LYS A 65 9.28 -43.61 -24.02
N THR A 66 10.24 -43.79 -24.93
CA THR A 66 9.99 -44.39 -26.25
C THR A 66 10.70 -45.73 -26.45
N GLY A 67 11.54 -46.18 -25.52
CA GLY A 67 12.29 -47.44 -25.59
C GLY A 67 11.35 -48.69 -25.52
N ALA A 68 11.75 -49.77 -26.14
CA ALA A 68 10.94 -51.01 -26.18
C ALA A 68 10.74 -51.64 -24.79
N ASN A 69 11.60 -51.29 -23.81
CA ASN A 69 11.52 -51.76 -22.42
C ASN A 69 11.20 -50.64 -21.41
N ASP A 70 10.95 -49.43 -21.89
CA ASP A 70 10.71 -48.25 -21.05
C ASP A 70 9.24 -48.02 -20.84
N GLY A 71 8.62 -48.83 -20.04
CA GLY A 71 7.22 -48.66 -19.71
C GLY A 71 6.30 -49.05 -20.85
N ASP A 72 5.46 -49.96 -20.56
CA ASP A 72 4.45 -50.48 -21.48
C ASP A 72 3.40 -49.43 -21.82
N PHE A 73 2.56 -49.75 -22.80
CA PHE A 73 1.41 -48.93 -23.17
C PHE A 73 0.43 -48.69 -22.00
N GLY A 74 0.78 -49.18 -20.82
CA GLY A 74 0.09 -48.97 -19.56
C GLY A 74 -1.18 -49.81 -19.41
N ASP A 75 -1.33 -50.39 -18.24
CA ASP A 75 -2.56 -51.01 -17.77
C ASP A 75 -3.48 -50.03 -17.04
N ASN A 76 -3.31 -48.74 -17.25
CA ASN A 76 -3.94 -47.59 -16.55
C ASN A 76 -3.61 -47.46 -15.07
N THR A 77 -2.58 -48.12 -14.55
CA THR A 77 -2.19 -48.06 -13.15
C THR A 77 -1.11 -47.01 -12.85
N GLY A 78 -0.80 -46.11 -13.77
CA GLY A 78 0.11 -44.96 -13.58
C GLY A 78 1.59 -45.33 -13.52
N ALA A 79 1.96 -46.45 -12.93
CA ALA A 79 3.35 -46.88 -12.76
C ALA A 79 4.02 -47.40 -14.06
N GLN A 80 3.22 -47.66 -15.08
CA GLN A 80 3.65 -48.23 -16.37
C GLN A 80 3.26 -47.37 -17.56
N SER A 81 3.20 -46.04 -17.35
CA SER A 81 2.87 -45.09 -18.40
C SER A 81 4.13 -44.53 -19.06
N ARG A 82 4.09 -44.34 -20.36
CA ARG A 82 5.15 -43.61 -21.11
C ARG A 82 5.32 -42.16 -20.66
N PHE A 83 4.30 -41.63 -19.98
CA PHE A 83 4.35 -40.29 -19.37
C PHE A 83 5.00 -40.27 -17.98
N GLY A 84 5.36 -41.45 -17.42
CA GLY A 84 5.85 -41.55 -16.04
C GLY A 84 4.73 -41.57 -15.01
N ASP A 85 5.06 -41.31 -13.77
CA ASP A 85 4.12 -41.35 -12.64
C ASP A 85 3.14 -40.18 -12.69
N LEU A 86 1.88 -40.48 -12.38
CA LEU A 86 0.83 -39.47 -12.28
C LEU A 86 0.92 -38.75 -10.93
N THR A 87 1.09 -37.43 -10.97
CA THR A 87 1.07 -36.58 -9.77
C THR A 87 -0.31 -35.94 -9.61
N GLU A 88 -0.96 -36.18 -8.50
CA GLU A 88 -2.24 -35.52 -8.17
C GLU A 88 -1.99 -34.07 -7.75
N VAL A 89 -2.65 -33.14 -8.43
CA VAL A 89 -2.57 -31.71 -8.12
C VAL A 89 -3.76 -31.35 -7.22
N LYS A 90 -3.50 -31.02 -5.96
CA LYS A 90 -4.52 -30.62 -4.98
C LYS A 90 -4.50 -29.12 -4.76
N TYR A 91 -5.69 -28.56 -4.65
CA TYR A 91 -5.88 -27.15 -4.30
C TYR A 91 -6.40 -27.04 -2.88
N ASP A 92 -5.69 -26.29 -2.06
CA ASP A 92 -6.09 -25.95 -0.72
C ASP A 92 -6.81 -24.60 -0.69
N ASN A 93 -7.78 -24.45 0.22
CA ASN A 93 -8.47 -23.19 0.44
C ASN A 93 -7.77 -22.43 1.58
N THR A 94 -7.28 -21.24 1.28
CA THR A 94 -6.77 -20.30 2.27
C THR A 94 -7.79 -19.20 2.48
N ASP A 95 -8.31 -19.09 3.69
CA ASP A 95 -9.26 -18.06 4.03
C ASP A 95 -8.53 -16.75 4.38
N VAL A 96 -9.05 -15.65 3.85
CA VAL A 96 -8.54 -14.30 4.11
C VAL A 96 -9.49 -13.60 5.04
N ASP A 97 -8.96 -13.13 6.17
CA ASP A 97 -9.72 -12.41 7.19
C ASP A 97 -9.64 -10.88 6.95
N TYR A 98 -10.64 -10.17 7.50
CA TYR A 98 -10.55 -8.71 7.61
C TYR A 98 -9.49 -8.34 8.63
N ASP A 99 -8.64 -7.37 8.31
CA ASP A 99 -7.53 -6.99 9.16
C ASP A 99 -7.72 -5.62 9.84
N TYR A 100 -8.78 -4.86 9.47
CA TYR A 100 -9.07 -3.59 10.12
C TYR A 100 -10.55 -3.19 10.09
N THR A 101 -10.89 -2.36 11.08
CA THR A 101 -12.09 -1.53 11.08
C THR A 101 -11.68 -0.07 11.32
N LEU A 102 -12.30 0.85 10.58
CA LEU A 102 -12.10 2.29 10.76
C LEU A 102 -13.45 2.93 11.02
N THR A 103 -13.48 3.90 11.93
CA THR A 103 -14.68 4.69 12.22
C THR A 103 -14.34 6.17 12.30
N ILE A 104 -15.26 6.99 11.81
CA ILE A 104 -15.26 8.44 12.03
C ILE A 104 -16.60 8.80 12.63
N HIS A 105 -16.59 9.55 13.72
CA HIS A 105 -17.80 10.07 14.35
C HIS A 105 -17.53 11.46 14.89
N GLU A 106 -17.95 12.46 14.14
CA GLU A 106 -17.68 13.87 14.43
C GLU A 106 -18.97 14.69 14.36
N GLY A 107 -19.04 15.75 15.14
CA GLY A 107 -20.14 16.70 15.15
C GLY A 107 -19.68 18.10 14.77
N LEU A 108 -20.46 18.79 13.96
CA LEU A 108 -20.27 20.20 13.60
C LEU A 108 -21.49 20.99 14.06
N ASP A 109 -21.26 21.89 15.01
CA ASP A 109 -22.30 22.77 15.56
C ASP A 109 -22.38 24.06 14.74
N ARG A 110 -23.58 24.44 14.34
CA ARG A 110 -23.87 25.62 13.52
C ARG A 110 -23.43 26.93 14.18
N TYR A 111 -23.53 27.02 15.50
CA TYR A 111 -23.09 28.20 16.24
C TYR A 111 -21.58 28.40 16.21
N THR A 112 -20.82 27.32 16.24
CA THR A 112 -19.34 27.38 16.21
C THR A 112 -18.79 27.75 14.85
N VAL A 113 -19.51 27.45 13.77
CA VAL A 113 -19.13 27.75 12.39
C VAL A 113 -19.81 28.96 11.79
N ASN A 114 -20.40 29.82 12.65
CA ASN A 114 -21.09 31.08 12.24
C ASN A 114 -22.09 30.88 11.10
N ASN A 115 -22.88 29.82 11.16
CA ASN A 115 -23.90 29.47 10.16
C ASN A 115 -23.33 29.04 8.78
N ALA A 116 -22.01 28.91 8.63
CA ALA A 116 -21.37 28.41 7.40
C ALA A 116 -21.22 26.87 7.41
N LEU A 117 -22.29 26.15 7.79
CA LEU A 117 -22.23 24.71 8.06
C LEU A 117 -21.78 23.88 6.85
N ASN A 118 -22.28 24.19 5.65
CA ASN A 118 -21.94 23.44 4.44
C ASN A 118 -20.46 23.57 4.07
N ALA A 119 -19.88 24.76 4.21
CA ALA A 119 -18.46 24.98 3.97
C ALA A 119 -17.61 24.23 5.01
N ALA A 120 -17.99 24.28 6.28
CA ALA A 120 -17.32 23.57 7.35
C ALA A 120 -17.38 22.03 7.17
N VAL A 121 -18.51 21.50 6.68
CA VAL A 121 -18.65 20.07 6.34
C VAL A 121 -17.69 19.70 5.22
N ALA A 122 -17.64 20.49 4.13
CA ALA A 122 -16.74 20.21 3.00
C ALA A 122 -15.26 20.21 3.43
N ASP A 123 -14.85 21.20 4.20
CA ASP A 123 -13.49 21.28 4.74
C ASP A 123 -13.17 20.08 5.65
N ARG A 124 -14.12 19.69 6.49
CA ARG A 124 -13.92 18.56 7.41
C ARG A 124 -13.83 17.23 6.69
N LEU A 125 -14.63 17.00 5.64
CA LEU A 125 -14.56 15.80 4.82
C LEU A 125 -13.20 15.68 4.11
N LYS A 126 -12.62 16.81 3.65
CA LYS A 126 -11.25 16.83 3.09
C LYS A 126 -10.22 16.37 4.12
N LEU A 127 -10.27 16.92 5.34
CA LEU A 127 -9.37 16.52 6.43
C LEU A 127 -9.55 15.06 6.84
N GLN A 128 -10.77 14.56 6.85
CA GLN A 128 -11.06 13.14 7.12
C GLN A 128 -10.44 12.23 6.04
N SER A 129 -10.56 12.59 4.77
CA SER A 129 -9.94 11.86 3.66
C SER A 129 -8.42 11.81 3.79
N GLU A 130 -7.78 12.93 4.15
CA GLU A 130 -6.34 12.98 4.40
C GLU A 130 -5.94 12.12 5.60
N ALA A 131 -6.70 12.15 6.69
CA ALA A 131 -6.44 11.34 7.89
C ALA A 131 -6.57 9.84 7.59
N GLN A 132 -7.57 9.45 6.79
CA GLN A 132 -7.74 8.08 6.32
C GLN A 132 -6.54 7.66 5.44
N THR A 133 -6.11 8.50 4.50
CA THR A 133 -4.96 8.23 3.64
C THR A 133 -3.69 8.03 4.47
N ARG A 134 -3.42 8.87 5.47
CA ARG A 134 -2.29 8.69 6.40
C ARG A 134 -2.36 7.36 7.15
N THR A 135 -3.55 7.00 7.62
CA THR A 135 -3.76 5.73 8.34
C THR A 135 -3.50 4.54 7.42
N MET A 136 -4.02 4.59 6.19
CA MET A 136 -3.78 3.53 5.21
C MET A 136 -2.31 3.43 4.81
N ASN A 137 -1.62 4.55 4.58
CA ASN A 137 -0.19 4.55 4.29
C ASN A 137 0.63 3.86 5.40
N LYS A 138 0.34 4.15 6.67
CA LYS A 138 0.99 3.47 7.80
C LYS A 138 0.72 1.98 7.81
N ARG A 139 -0.53 1.58 7.54
CA ARG A 139 -0.91 0.16 7.50
C ARG A 139 -0.19 -0.58 6.38
N ILE A 140 -0.15 0.00 5.18
CA ILE A 140 0.51 -0.61 4.02
C ILE A 140 2.01 -0.69 4.24
N GLY A 141 2.65 0.36 4.76
CA GLY A 141 4.08 0.35 5.10
C GLY A 141 4.41 -0.73 6.13
N LYS A 142 3.58 -0.87 7.17
CA LYS A 142 3.72 -1.96 8.15
C LYS A 142 3.49 -3.32 7.50
N TYR A 143 2.44 -3.47 6.72
CA TYR A 143 2.13 -4.72 6.02
C TYR A 143 3.29 -5.19 5.12
N LEU A 144 3.85 -4.29 4.33
CA LEU A 144 5.03 -4.57 3.49
C LEU A 144 6.24 -4.96 4.32
N SER A 145 6.48 -4.26 5.43
CA SER A 145 7.59 -4.57 6.34
C SER A 145 7.45 -5.95 6.99
N ASP A 146 6.23 -6.29 7.45
CA ASP A 146 5.94 -7.57 8.12
C ASP A 146 5.99 -8.76 7.16
N ASN A 147 5.59 -8.56 5.90
CA ASN A 147 5.56 -9.59 4.87
C ASN A 147 6.82 -9.63 3.99
N ALA A 148 7.86 -8.86 4.32
CA ALA A 148 9.12 -8.91 3.60
C ALA A 148 9.83 -10.26 3.81
N ALA A 149 10.02 -11.02 2.73
CA ALA A 149 10.69 -12.31 2.78
C ALA A 149 12.18 -12.20 3.06
N LYS A 150 12.79 -11.06 2.75
CA LYS A 150 14.22 -10.78 2.97
C LYS A 150 14.42 -9.42 3.62
N SER A 151 15.45 -9.36 4.46
CA SER A 151 15.92 -8.13 5.07
C SER A 151 17.43 -8.00 4.88
N GLU A 152 17.87 -6.81 4.53
CA GLU A 152 19.30 -6.47 4.41
C GLU A 152 19.63 -5.28 5.29
N ALA A 153 20.74 -5.32 5.97
CA ALA A 153 21.22 -4.21 6.77
C ALA A 153 22.15 -3.31 5.94
N LEU A 154 21.86 -2.01 5.90
CA LEU A 154 22.70 -0.99 5.31
C LEU A 154 23.38 -0.23 6.46
N ALA A 155 24.70 -0.37 6.56
CA ALA A 155 25.46 0.20 7.68
C ALA A 155 25.54 1.73 7.62
N ASP A 156 25.69 2.27 6.41
CA ASP A 156 25.75 3.70 6.10
C ASP A 156 25.26 3.98 4.68
N PHE A 157 25.07 5.23 4.32
CA PHE A 157 24.58 5.68 3.02
C PHE A 157 25.69 6.15 2.07
N THR A 158 26.91 5.64 2.22
CA THR A 158 28.02 5.93 1.30
C THR A 158 27.76 5.34 -0.08
N ASP A 159 28.30 6.00 -1.13
CA ASP A 159 28.16 5.60 -2.53
C ASP A 159 28.44 4.11 -2.76
N ASP A 160 29.52 3.60 -2.18
CA ASP A 160 29.93 2.21 -2.39
C ASP A 160 28.97 1.21 -1.73
N LYS A 161 28.45 1.52 -0.54
CA LYS A 161 27.49 0.68 0.17
C LYS A 161 26.14 0.67 -0.53
N VAL A 162 25.66 1.84 -0.97
CA VAL A 162 24.42 1.96 -1.73
C VAL A 162 24.53 1.23 -3.08
N LYS A 163 25.64 1.38 -3.81
CA LYS A 163 25.87 0.63 -5.06
C LYS A 163 25.91 -0.88 -4.85
N ALA A 164 26.59 -1.34 -3.79
CA ALA A 164 26.66 -2.76 -3.44
C ALA A 164 25.27 -3.32 -3.09
N LEU A 165 24.47 -2.57 -2.31
CA LEU A 165 23.09 -2.92 -1.99
C LEU A 165 22.27 -3.11 -3.27
N PHE A 166 22.23 -2.11 -4.17
CA PHE A 166 21.45 -2.21 -5.40
C PHE A 166 21.92 -3.28 -6.36
N ASN A 167 23.24 -3.60 -6.39
CA ASN A 167 23.75 -4.78 -7.12
C ASN A 167 23.17 -6.08 -6.57
N LYS A 168 23.14 -6.21 -5.24
CA LYS A 168 22.59 -7.39 -4.55
C LYS A 168 21.08 -7.51 -4.78
N LEU A 169 20.35 -6.40 -4.72
CA LEU A 169 18.92 -6.36 -4.99
C LEU A 169 18.63 -6.75 -6.44
N SER A 170 19.35 -6.20 -7.41
CA SER A 170 19.19 -6.55 -8.82
C SER A 170 19.43 -8.05 -9.05
N ALA A 171 20.50 -8.61 -8.48
CA ALA A 171 20.76 -10.04 -8.56
C ALA A 171 19.66 -10.88 -7.90
N TYR A 172 19.11 -10.42 -6.76
CA TYR A 172 18.02 -11.10 -6.07
C TYR A 172 16.76 -11.20 -6.93
N TYR A 173 16.33 -10.09 -7.53
CA TYR A 173 15.11 -10.07 -8.37
C TYR A 173 15.30 -10.86 -9.67
N THR A 174 16.48 -10.78 -10.28
CA THR A 174 16.81 -11.56 -11.48
C THR A 174 16.83 -13.07 -11.19
N ASN A 175 17.46 -13.48 -10.09
CA ASN A 175 17.54 -14.90 -9.72
C ASN A 175 16.21 -15.49 -9.26
N ASN A 176 15.27 -14.66 -8.79
CA ASN A 176 13.92 -15.08 -8.47
C ASN A 176 12.92 -14.90 -9.64
N GLU A 177 13.44 -14.60 -10.84
CA GLU A 177 12.63 -14.47 -12.08
C GLU A 177 11.47 -13.49 -11.95
N VAL A 178 11.65 -12.42 -11.18
CA VAL A 178 10.61 -11.39 -11.01
C VAL A 178 10.55 -10.53 -12.26
N THR A 179 9.47 -10.66 -13.02
CA THR A 179 9.27 -9.94 -14.30
C THR A 179 8.48 -8.64 -14.14
N ALA A 180 7.75 -8.49 -13.05
CA ALA A 180 6.98 -7.27 -12.78
C ALA A 180 7.92 -6.10 -12.46
N PRO A 181 7.58 -4.86 -12.85
CA PRO A 181 8.30 -3.68 -12.43
C PRO A 181 8.36 -3.58 -10.91
N VAL A 182 9.52 -3.25 -10.37
CA VAL A 182 9.74 -3.14 -8.93
C VAL A 182 9.90 -1.68 -8.55
N THR A 183 9.12 -1.23 -7.58
CA THR A 183 9.25 0.09 -6.96
C THR A 183 9.99 -0.03 -5.64
N VAL A 184 10.94 0.87 -5.44
CA VAL A 184 11.70 1.03 -4.20
C VAL A 184 11.17 2.25 -3.47
N TYR A 185 10.53 2.03 -2.35
CA TYR A 185 10.08 3.08 -1.44
C TYR A 185 11.22 3.42 -0.50
N LEU A 186 11.67 4.65 -0.55
CA LEU A 186 12.88 5.12 0.13
C LEU A 186 12.55 6.21 1.12
N ARG A 187 13.18 6.17 2.28
CA ARG A 187 13.22 7.35 3.13
C ARG A 187 14.04 8.46 2.48
N SER A 188 13.71 9.71 2.77
CA SER A 188 14.34 10.89 2.15
C SER A 188 15.86 10.87 2.25
N GLU A 189 16.41 10.40 3.37
CA GLU A 189 17.86 10.36 3.60
C GLU A 189 18.56 9.43 2.59
N LEU A 190 18.00 8.24 2.37
CA LEU A 190 18.56 7.29 1.41
C LEU A 190 18.26 7.72 -0.03
N TYR A 191 17.08 8.30 -0.29
CA TYR A 191 16.72 8.84 -1.60
C TYR A 191 17.73 9.90 -2.05
N ASN A 192 17.99 10.89 -1.19
CA ASN A 192 18.95 11.96 -1.48
C ASN A 192 20.37 11.40 -1.68
N ALA A 193 20.80 10.44 -0.85
CA ALA A 193 22.10 9.80 -1.02
C ALA A 193 22.23 9.12 -2.40
N ILE A 194 21.15 8.55 -2.94
CA ILE A 194 21.16 7.94 -4.29
C ILE A 194 21.23 9.01 -5.37
N VAL A 195 20.46 10.08 -5.25
CA VAL A 195 20.42 11.17 -6.24
C VAL A 195 21.76 11.92 -6.30
N ASP A 196 22.40 12.14 -5.15
CA ASP A 196 23.65 12.88 -5.02
C ASP A 196 24.90 12.06 -5.39
N MET A 197 24.77 10.74 -5.63
CA MET A 197 25.92 9.92 -6.02
C MET A 197 26.61 10.46 -7.27
N ALA A 198 27.92 10.56 -7.24
CA ALA A 198 28.72 11.06 -8.36
C ALA A 198 28.53 10.25 -9.68
N SER A 199 28.24 8.96 -9.58
CA SER A 199 27.93 8.09 -10.73
C SER A 199 26.59 8.41 -11.40
N VAL A 200 25.72 9.12 -10.69
CA VAL A 200 24.39 9.51 -11.14
C VAL A 200 24.40 10.90 -11.75
N THR A 201 25.22 11.80 -11.22
CA THR A 201 25.30 13.22 -11.65
C THR A 201 26.21 13.44 -12.85
N SER A 202 27.08 12.49 -13.22
CA SER A 202 28.00 12.67 -14.36
C SER A 202 27.28 12.43 -15.71
N ALA A 203 27.40 13.40 -16.61
CA ALA A 203 26.68 13.48 -17.89
C ALA A 203 26.97 12.39 -18.93
N LYS A 204 27.91 11.47 -18.68
CA LYS A 204 28.23 10.35 -19.57
C LYS A 204 27.67 9.06 -19.01
N GLY A 205 26.45 8.69 -19.46
CA GLY A 205 25.82 7.44 -19.10
C GLY A 205 25.16 7.47 -17.72
N ALA A 206 24.35 8.50 -17.47
CA ALA A 206 23.57 8.59 -16.24
C ALA A 206 22.86 7.28 -15.93
N THR A 207 23.15 6.71 -14.78
CA THR A 207 22.55 5.45 -14.30
C THR A 207 21.11 5.68 -13.80
N ILE A 208 20.71 6.94 -13.66
CA ILE A 208 19.33 7.35 -13.42
C ILE A 208 18.68 7.74 -14.74
N SER A 209 17.58 7.13 -15.07
CA SER A 209 16.65 7.54 -16.11
C SER A 209 15.32 7.92 -15.45
N LEU A 210 14.56 8.81 -16.10
CA LEU A 210 13.17 9.07 -15.72
C LEU A 210 12.27 8.03 -16.41
N ASP A 211 11.24 7.58 -15.72
CA ASP A 211 10.17 6.82 -16.35
C ASP A 211 9.18 7.78 -17.07
N GLU A 212 8.14 7.21 -17.69
CA GLU A 212 7.10 7.97 -18.39
C GLU A 212 6.37 8.98 -17.47
N ASN A 213 6.41 8.77 -16.16
CA ASN A 213 5.80 9.63 -15.14
C ASN A 213 6.80 10.62 -14.53
N GLY A 214 8.04 10.63 -14.99
CA GLY A 214 9.08 11.51 -14.46
C GLY A 214 9.71 11.02 -13.14
N LEU A 215 9.43 9.79 -12.71
CA LEU A 215 10.04 9.19 -11.53
C LEU A 215 11.47 8.72 -11.85
N PRO A 216 12.43 8.97 -10.95
CA PRO A 216 13.80 8.52 -11.17
C PRO A 216 13.90 7.00 -11.12
N LYS A 217 14.68 6.43 -12.05
CA LYS A 217 15.01 4.99 -12.08
C LYS A 217 16.48 4.78 -11.80
N TYR A 218 16.77 3.80 -10.96
CA TYR A 218 18.15 3.37 -10.69
C TYR A 218 18.26 1.86 -10.83
N LYS A 219 19.14 1.39 -11.72
CA LYS A 219 19.37 -0.04 -12.02
C LYS A 219 18.09 -0.84 -12.31
N GLY A 220 17.15 -0.22 -13.03
CA GLY A 220 15.87 -0.87 -13.40
C GLY A 220 14.76 -0.75 -12.36
N PHE A 221 15.06 -0.24 -11.18
CA PHE A 221 14.07 0.02 -10.13
C PHE A 221 13.50 1.43 -10.24
N THR A 222 12.20 1.58 -10.06
CA THR A 222 11.56 2.89 -9.90
C THR A 222 11.77 3.36 -8.46
N LEU A 223 12.28 4.56 -8.26
CA LEU A 223 12.52 5.13 -6.93
C LEU A 223 11.35 6.05 -6.54
N GLU A 224 10.81 5.84 -5.35
CA GLU A 224 9.74 6.66 -4.79
C GLU A 224 10.15 7.15 -3.40
N GLU A 225 10.29 8.48 -3.27
CA GLU A 225 10.55 9.09 -1.96
C GLU A 225 9.29 9.01 -1.10
N THR A 226 9.42 8.41 0.07
CA THR A 226 8.31 8.12 0.96
C THR A 226 8.59 8.68 2.37
N PRO A 227 7.62 9.40 2.97
CA PRO A 227 7.80 9.97 4.31
C PRO A 227 8.17 8.92 5.36
N ALA A 228 9.16 9.25 6.18
CA ALA A 228 9.72 8.37 7.21
C ALA A 228 8.68 7.79 8.19
N GLN A 229 7.60 8.55 8.46
CA GLN A 229 6.52 8.14 9.36
C GLN A 229 5.71 6.93 8.90
N TYR A 230 5.87 6.50 7.65
CA TYR A 230 5.19 5.33 7.08
C TYR A 230 6.04 4.06 7.11
N PHE A 231 7.30 4.19 7.50
CA PHE A 231 8.19 3.04 7.73
C PHE A 231 8.19 2.62 9.19
N GLU A 232 8.42 1.36 9.43
CA GLU A 232 8.69 0.87 10.78
C GLU A 232 10.08 1.32 11.26
N THR A 233 10.27 1.30 12.56
CA THR A 233 11.55 1.71 13.18
C THR A 233 12.71 0.89 12.62
N GLY A 234 13.75 1.59 12.18
CA GLY A 234 14.94 0.96 11.60
C GLY A 234 14.82 0.55 10.13
N VAL A 235 13.65 0.68 9.50
CA VAL A 235 13.48 0.43 8.07
C VAL A 235 13.77 1.70 7.29
N VAL A 236 14.67 1.62 6.30
CA VAL A 236 15.09 2.75 5.45
C VAL A 236 14.61 2.64 4.01
N ALA A 237 14.32 1.42 3.56
CA ALA A 237 13.71 1.17 2.26
C ALA A 237 12.87 -0.10 2.25
N ILE A 238 11.86 -0.12 1.40
CA ILE A 238 11.05 -1.30 1.09
C ILE A 238 10.95 -1.43 -0.42
N LEU A 239 11.17 -2.62 -0.94
CA LEU A 239 11.02 -2.93 -2.34
C LEU A 239 9.83 -3.86 -2.54
N SER A 240 9.02 -3.53 -3.52
CA SER A 240 7.84 -4.33 -3.86
C SER A 240 7.60 -4.30 -5.36
N PRO A 241 7.32 -5.44 -6.00
CA PRO A 241 6.75 -5.44 -7.33
C PRO A 241 5.41 -4.70 -7.35
N ASN A 242 5.08 -4.12 -8.50
CA ASN A 242 3.86 -3.36 -8.66
C ASN A 242 2.64 -4.28 -8.65
N GLY A 243 1.57 -3.85 -7.98
CA GLY A 243 0.26 -4.51 -8.01
C GLY A 243 0.16 -5.83 -7.27
N ILE A 244 1.09 -6.16 -6.37
CA ILE A 244 1.07 -7.46 -5.65
C ILE A 244 0.19 -7.46 -4.40
N ILE A 245 -0.12 -6.29 -3.85
CA ILE A 245 -1.00 -6.16 -2.67
C ILE A 245 -2.42 -5.93 -3.15
N ILE A 246 -3.33 -6.78 -2.76
CA ILE A 246 -4.75 -6.70 -3.08
C ILE A 246 -5.46 -6.05 -1.88
N PRO A 247 -5.80 -4.76 -1.94
CA PRO A 247 -6.63 -4.13 -0.93
C PRO A 247 -8.09 -4.52 -1.16
N PHE A 248 -8.85 -4.76 -0.09
CA PHE A 248 -10.26 -5.07 -0.19
C PHE A 248 -11.07 -4.38 0.91
N ILE A 249 -12.32 -4.05 0.57
CA ILE A 249 -13.31 -3.46 1.47
C ILE A 249 -14.57 -4.31 1.43
N GLY A 250 -15.07 -4.72 2.59
CA GLY A 250 -16.31 -5.46 2.70
C GLY A 250 -17.49 -4.58 3.10
N ILE A 251 -17.29 -3.69 4.07
CA ILE A 251 -18.31 -2.76 4.56
C ILE A 251 -17.72 -1.36 4.48
N SER A 252 -18.44 -0.46 3.83
CA SER A 252 -18.11 0.96 3.82
C SER A 252 -19.39 1.79 3.87
N THR A 253 -19.52 2.61 4.89
CA THR A 253 -20.64 3.53 5.03
C THR A 253 -20.11 4.92 5.34
N ALA A 254 -20.70 5.94 4.71
CA ALA A 254 -20.45 7.33 5.04
C ALA A 254 -21.76 8.09 4.95
N ARG A 255 -22.06 8.90 5.96
CA ARG A 255 -23.29 9.67 6.01
C ARG A 255 -23.10 10.98 6.77
N VAL A 256 -23.85 11.99 6.35
CA VAL A 256 -24.04 13.25 7.05
C VAL A 256 -25.49 13.28 7.51
N ILE A 257 -25.71 13.38 8.80
CA ILE A 257 -27.05 13.37 9.41
C ILE A 257 -27.23 14.58 10.33
N GLU A 258 -28.43 15.07 10.46
CA GLU A 258 -28.74 16.10 11.45
C GLU A 258 -28.49 15.60 12.87
N ALA A 259 -28.00 16.48 13.73
CA ALA A 259 -27.71 16.14 15.11
C ALA A 259 -28.99 16.29 15.95
N GLU A 260 -29.18 15.35 16.87
CA GLU A 260 -30.34 15.36 17.78
C GLU A 260 -30.11 16.22 19.03
N ASN A 261 -28.83 16.38 19.44
CA ASN A 261 -28.49 16.96 20.74
C ASN A 261 -27.88 18.36 20.63
N PHE A 262 -27.66 18.88 19.40
CA PHE A 262 -27.14 20.23 19.13
C PHE A 262 -27.63 20.69 17.75
N ASP A 263 -27.60 22.00 17.49
CA ASP A 263 -27.98 22.54 16.18
C ASP A 263 -26.81 22.38 15.18
N GLY A 264 -26.84 21.30 14.41
CA GLY A 264 -25.77 21.00 13.47
C GLY A 264 -25.88 19.62 12.85
N VAL A 265 -24.75 19.09 12.38
CA VAL A 265 -24.68 17.79 11.71
C VAL A 265 -23.66 16.87 12.35
N LYS A 266 -23.92 15.57 12.24
CA LYS A 266 -22.98 14.49 12.58
C LYS A 266 -22.40 13.90 11.29
N LEU A 267 -21.10 13.78 11.22
CA LEU A 267 -20.36 13.09 10.17
C LEU A 267 -20.02 11.69 10.68
N GLN A 268 -20.55 10.67 10.05
CA GLN A 268 -20.33 9.29 10.45
C GLN A 268 -19.80 8.49 9.27
N ALA A 269 -18.70 7.80 9.48
CA ALA A 269 -18.18 6.83 8.53
C ALA A 269 -17.69 5.57 9.25
N ALA A 270 -17.88 4.43 8.62
CA ALA A 270 -17.35 3.17 9.09
C ALA A 270 -16.87 2.35 7.89
N ALA A 271 -15.73 1.72 8.01
CA ALA A 271 -15.19 0.83 7.00
C ALA A 271 -14.59 -0.42 7.66
N LYS A 272 -14.76 -1.55 7.01
CA LYS A 272 -14.12 -2.82 7.36
C LYS A 272 -13.46 -3.36 6.11
N GLY A 273 -12.18 -3.68 6.19
CA GLY A 273 -11.41 -4.11 5.04
C GLY A 273 -10.15 -4.85 5.42
N GLY A 274 -9.30 -5.06 4.45
CA GLY A 274 -8.02 -5.73 4.64
C GLY A 274 -7.11 -5.59 3.44
N THR A 275 -5.95 -6.22 3.58
CA THR A 275 -4.93 -6.35 2.55
C THR A 275 -4.50 -7.81 2.44
N TYR A 276 -4.33 -8.28 1.22
CA TYR A 276 -3.88 -9.65 0.95
C TYR A 276 -2.76 -9.65 -0.11
N THR A 277 -1.84 -10.55 0.04
CA THR A 277 -0.80 -10.83 -0.95
C THR A 277 -0.61 -12.34 -1.03
N LEU A 278 -0.56 -12.88 -2.23
CA LEU A 278 -0.25 -14.30 -2.45
C LEU A 278 1.11 -14.64 -1.82
N ASP A 279 1.22 -15.81 -1.19
CA ASP A 279 2.44 -16.20 -0.48
C ASP A 279 3.68 -16.23 -1.38
N ASP A 280 3.53 -16.64 -2.64
CA ASP A 280 4.63 -16.57 -3.60
C ASP A 280 5.06 -15.14 -3.91
N ASN A 281 4.11 -14.20 -3.98
CA ASN A 281 4.41 -12.80 -4.21
C ASN A 281 5.11 -12.14 -3.01
N LYS A 282 4.88 -12.63 -1.78
CA LYS A 282 5.60 -12.16 -0.59
C LYS A 282 7.11 -12.39 -0.72
N LYS A 283 7.54 -13.44 -1.44
CA LYS A 283 8.96 -13.71 -1.72
C LYS A 283 9.65 -12.58 -2.47
N ALA A 284 8.89 -11.77 -3.19
CA ALA A 284 9.41 -10.61 -3.91
C ALA A 284 9.40 -9.30 -3.11
N ILE A 285 8.89 -9.30 -1.87
CA ILE A 285 8.98 -8.15 -0.97
C ILE A 285 10.31 -8.19 -0.23
N TYR A 286 11.05 -7.08 -0.30
CA TYR A 286 12.37 -6.95 0.32
C TYR A 286 12.41 -5.70 1.19
N LYS A 287 12.99 -5.78 2.38
CA LYS A 287 13.21 -4.60 3.23
C LYS A 287 14.67 -4.35 3.49
N VAL A 288 15.02 -3.10 3.59
CA VAL A 288 16.35 -2.64 3.97
C VAL A 288 16.26 -1.95 5.32
N THR A 289 17.07 -2.41 6.25
CA THR A 289 17.20 -1.78 7.57
C THR A 289 18.48 -0.98 7.64
N GLY A 290 18.49 0.10 8.39
CA GLY A 290 19.69 0.94 8.54
C GLY A 290 19.55 1.89 9.71
N THR A 291 20.70 2.36 10.18
CA THR A 291 20.76 3.40 11.21
C THR A 291 20.84 4.75 10.51
N ILE A 292 19.92 5.64 10.86
CA ILE A 292 19.96 7.02 10.40
C ILE A 292 20.71 7.79 11.48
N VAL A 293 21.81 8.35 11.08
CA VAL A 293 22.66 9.19 11.93
C VAL A 293 22.17 10.64 11.83
#